data_bc1174dd73480c2f465792d05cd93018
#
_entry.id   bc1174dd73480c2f465792d05cd93018
#
_cell.length_a   1.000
_cell.length_b   1.000
_cell.length_c   1.000
_cell.angle_alpha   90.00
_cell.angle_beta   90.00
_cell.angle_gamma   90.00
#
_symmetry.space_group_name_H-M   'P 1'
#
loop_
_entity.id
_entity.type
_entity.pdbx_description
1 polymer ?
#
loop_
_entity_poly.entity_id
_entity_poly.type
_entity_poly.pdbx_seq_one_letter_code
_entity_poly.pdbx_strand_id
1 'polypeptide(L)'
;KVVEIEESDKKAGYLLYMGFDVDYDEELIAAFDRFRAQNVTDLILDLRYNNGGDVLSSTVLGTLIAGEAYKGQLYAHMTFNEDRTEAGESGDYKIGVKETFESVYEPIERALQHALGLKKIYVLVSETTASASEMVINGLRGLDIEVNLIGMPTNGKNVGMEGVVRSFHNYDFLLFPVSFYIENAKGFRDYS
;
A
#
# COMPACT_ATOMS: atom_id res chain seq x y z
N LYS A 1 12.05 1.97 14.24
CA LYS A 1 13.35 1.75 14.87
C LYS A 1 14.42 1.58 13.80
N VAL A 2 15.63 2.10 14.00
CA VAL A 2 16.79 1.84 13.11
C VAL A 2 17.76 0.91 13.83
N VAL A 3 18.30 -0.06 13.10
CA VAL A 3 19.26 -1.05 13.58
C VAL A 3 20.45 -1.07 12.64
N GLU A 4 21.66 -1.03 13.20
CA GLU A 4 22.89 -1.23 12.43
C GLU A 4 23.06 -2.72 12.12
N ILE A 5 23.47 -3.02 10.89
CA ILE A 5 23.72 -4.40 10.47
C ILE A 5 25.18 -4.69 10.74
N GLU A 6 25.46 -5.67 11.61
CA GLU A 6 26.81 -6.06 11.99
C GLU A 6 27.67 -6.39 10.75
N GLU A 7 28.93 -6.02 10.82
CA GLU A 7 29.92 -6.22 9.73
C GLU A 7 29.55 -5.55 8.40
N SER A 8 28.73 -4.49 8.43
CA SER A 8 28.24 -3.78 7.25
C SER A 8 28.05 -2.29 7.56
N ASP A 9 28.23 -1.43 6.55
CA ASP A 9 27.88 0.00 6.63
C ASP A 9 26.36 0.24 6.45
N LYS A 10 25.54 -0.82 6.41
CA LYS A 10 24.11 -0.76 6.18
C LYS A 10 23.33 -0.56 7.47
N LYS A 11 22.18 0.12 7.33
CA LYS A 11 21.22 0.32 8.40
C LYS A 11 19.85 -0.16 7.97
N ALA A 12 19.23 -0.99 8.79
CA ALA A 12 17.87 -1.46 8.57
C ALA A 12 16.86 -0.59 9.35
N GLY A 13 15.88 -0.04 8.65
CA GLY A 13 14.69 0.52 9.25
C GLY A 13 13.69 -0.59 9.57
N TYR A 14 13.25 -0.69 10.81
CA TYR A 14 12.14 -1.56 11.19
C TYR A 14 10.89 -0.72 11.41
N LEU A 15 9.84 -1.02 10.67
CA LEU A 15 8.52 -0.40 10.78
C LEU A 15 7.47 -1.48 11.08
N LEU A 16 6.91 -1.47 12.29
CA LEU A 16 5.67 -2.16 12.59
C LEU A 16 4.51 -1.25 12.15
N TYR A 17 3.69 -1.72 11.22
CA TYR A 17 2.55 -0.97 10.68
C TYR A 17 1.29 -1.81 10.82
N MET A 18 0.34 -1.36 11.64
CA MET A 18 -0.75 -2.19 12.14
C MET A 18 -2.09 -1.98 11.43
N GLY A 19 -2.20 -0.96 10.57
CA GLY A 19 -3.40 -0.67 9.80
C GLY A 19 -3.16 0.47 8.82
N PHE A 20 -3.85 0.44 7.70
CA PHE A 20 -3.86 1.51 6.71
C PHE A 20 -5.04 2.43 7.01
N ASP A 21 -4.73 3.60 7.55
CA ASP A 21 -5.69 4.62 7.94
C ASP A 21 -5.12 6.00 7.55
N VAL A 22 -5.86 6.71 6.71
CA VAL A 22 -5.44 8.01 6.16
C VAL A 22 -5.16 9.07 7.22
N ASP A 23 -5.76 8.94 8.39
CA ASP A 23 -5.54 9.86 9.50
C ASP A 23 -4.11 9.78 10.07
N TYR A 24 -3.37 8.70 9.79
CA TYR A 24 -1.99 8.47 10.26
C TYR A 24 -0.94 8.54 9.15
N ASP A 25 -1.28 9.00 7.95
CA ASP A 25 -0.32 9.07 6.84
C ASP A 25 0.78 10.10 7.10
N GLU A 26 0.50 11.16 7.86
CA GLU A 26 1.52 12.14 8.27
C GLU A 26 2.58 11.52 9.20
N GLU A 27 2.16 10.69 10.15
CA GLU A 27 3.05 9.95 11.05
C GLU A 27 3.87 8.91 10.29
N LEU A 28 3.28 8.29 9.26
CA LEU A 28 3.96 7.37 8.36
C LEU A 28 5.06 8.10 7.59
N ILE A 29 4.76 9.24 6.96
CA ILE A 29 5.72 10.09 6.25
C ILE A 29 6.85 10.53 7.20
N ALA A 30 6.51 10.98 8.41
CA ALA A 30 7.50 11.37 9.41
C ALA A 30 8.39 10.20 9.87
N ALA A 31 7.87 8.96 9.85
CA ALA A 31 8.69 7.78 10.13
C ALA A 31 9.76 7.55 9.05
N PHE A 32 9.39 7.71 7.78
CA PHE A 32 10.33 7.61 6.66
C PHE A 32 11.34 8.76 6.62
N ASP A 33 10.95 9.97 7.01
CA ASP A 33 11.89 11.08 7.18
C ASP A 33 12.97 10.77 8.21
N ARG A 34 12.58 10.16 9.34
CA ARG A 34 13.55 9.67 10.35
C ARG A 34 14.46 8.57 9.81
N PHE A 35 13.98 7.68 8.93
CA PHE A 35 14.80 6.66 8.29
C PHE A 35 15.82 7.30 7.34
N ARG A 36 15.41 8.26 6.52
CA ARG A 36 16.30 9.03 5.64
C ARG A 36 17.39 9.76 6.42
N ALA A 37 17.02 10.47 7.48
CA ALA A 37 17.96 11.22 8.31
C ALA A 37 19.03 10.32 8.96
N GLN A 38 18.75 9.02 9.12
CA GLN A 38 19.67 8.03 9.66
C GLN A 38 20.37 7.19 8.57
N ASN A 39 20.18 7.52 7.29
CA ASN A 39 20.74 6.81 6.14
C ASN A 39 20.37 5.33 6.12
N VAL A 40 19.09 5.00 6.34
CA VAL A 40 18.57 3.64 6.22
C VAL A 40 18.70 3.17 4.77
N THR A 41 19.25 1.98 4.58
CA THR A 41 19.49 1.35 3.28
C THR A 41 18.60 0.13 3.04
N ASP A 42 18.07 -0.46 4.07
CA ASP A 42 17.23 -1.65 4.03
C ASP A 42 15.99 -1.44 4.90
N LEU A 43 14.83 -1.96 4.48
CA LEU A 43 13.58 -1.85 5.21
C LEU A 43 13.06 -3.23 5.60
N ILE A 44 12.72 -3.38 6.88
CA ILE A 44 11.93 -4.48 7.42
C ILE A 44 10.56 -3.91 7.75
N LEU A 45 9.57 -4.26 6.95
CA LEU A 45 8.17 -3.86 7.12
C LEU A 45 7.41 -4.99 7.81
N ASP A 46 6.90 -4.75 9.00
CA ASP A 46 6.16 -5.75 9.77
C ASP A 46 4.65 -5.55 9.62
N LEU A 47 4.03 -6.42 8.83
CA LEU A 47 2.58 -6.44 8.55
C LEU A 47 1.88 -7.64 9.19
N ARG A 48 2.52 -8.36 10.11
CA ARG A 48 1.95 -9.58 10.72
C ARG A 48 0.62 -9.37 11.41
N TYR A 49 0.33 -8.16 11.87
CA TYR A 49 -0.91 -7.81 12.58
C TYR A 49 -1.80 -6.84 11.78
N ASN A 50 -1.52 -6.67 10.49
CA ASN A 50 -2.19 -5.70 9.65
C ASN A 50 -3.15 -6.38 8.66
N ASN A 51 -4.44 -6.22 8.89
CA ASN A 51 -5.51 -6.78 8.05
C ASN A 51 -5.93 -5.86 6.87
N GLY A 52 -5.15 -4.81 6.61
CA GLY A 52 -5.40 -3.88 5.51
C GLY A 52 -5.93 -2.53 5.97
N GLY A 53 -6.81 -1.96 5.18
CA GLY A 53 -7.42 -0.64 5.37
C GLY A 53 -7.49 0.14 4.05
N ASP A 54 -7.12 1.40 4.09
CA ASP A 54 -7.29 2.35 3.00
C ASP A 54 -6.28 2.17 1.86
N VAL A 55 -6.76 2.24 0.63
CA VAL A 55 -5.95 2.12 -0.59
C VAL A 55 -5.06 3.36 -0.79
N LEU A 56 -5.54 4.55 -0.43
CA LEU A 56 -4.76 5.78 -0.51
C LEU A 56 -3.53 5.70 0.40
N SER A 57 -3.72 5.25 1.63
CA SER A 57 -2.64 5.03 2.61
C SER A 57 -1.64 3.96 2.14
N SER A 58 -2.13 2.87 1.50
CA SER A 58 -1.27 1.88 0.84
C SER A 58 -0.41 2.50 -0.26
N THR A 59 -0.97 3.43 -1.04
CA THR A 59 -0.25 4.12 -2.12
C THR A 59 0.80 5.09 -1.57
N VAL A 60 0.51 5.74 -0.43
CA VAL A 60 1.50 6.55 0.31
C VAL A 60 2.69 5.69 0.72
N LEU A 61 2.45 4.52 1.34
CA LEU A 61 3.53 3.62 1.75
C LEU A 61 4.31 3.08 0.54
N GLY A 62 3.61 2.69 -0.53
CA GLY A 62 4.25 2.28 -1.80
C GLY A 62 5.17 3.36 -2.36
N THR A 63 4.72 4.62 -2.34
CA THR A 63 5.50 5.79 -2.79
C THR A 63 6.72 6.03 -1.91
N LEU A 64 6.58 5.95 -0.58
CA LEU A 64 7.68 6.11 0.38
C LEU A 64 8.78 5.06 0.18
N ILE A 65 8.40 3.85 -0.23
CA ILE A 65 9.35 2.76 -0.50
C ILE A 65 10.01 2.94 -1.88
N ALA A 66 9.21 3.12 -2.93
CA ALA A 66 9.65 3.12 -4.32
C ALA A 66 10.42 4.40 -4.71
N GLY A 67 9.92 5.57 -4.33
CA GLY A 67 10.58 6.85 -4.55
C GLY A 67 10.51 7.40 -5.97
N GLU A 68 11.28 8.46 -6.21
CA GLU A 68 11.22 9.29 -7.41
C GLU A 68 11.48 8.52 -8.72
N ALA A 69 12.30 7.46 -8.67
CA ALA A 69 12.62 6.64 -9.86
C ALA A 69 11.37 5.94 -10.45
N TYR A 70 10.30 5.81 -9.68
CA TYR A 70 9.05 5.16 -10.09
C TYR A 70 7.88 6.13 -10.22
N LYS A 71 8.10 7.43 -10.05
CA LYS A 71 7.05 8.44 -10.15
C LYS A 71 6.23 8.29 -11.43
N GLY A 72 4.91 8.30 -11.28
CA GLY A 72 3.96 8.16 -12.38
C GLY A 72 3.76 6.74 -12.89
N GLN A 73 4.54 5.76 -12.43
CA GLN A 73 4.31 4.36 -12.79
C GLN A 73 3.07 3.81 -12.07
N LEU A 74 2.34 2.95 -12.75
CA LEU A 74 1.17 2.28 -12.21
C LEU A 74 1.59 1.40 -11.01
N TYR A 75 0.97 1.65 -9.87
CA TYR A 75 1.17 0.89 -8.64
C TYR A 75 0.11 -0.18 -8.47
N ALA A 76 -1.14 0.23 -8.67
CA ALA A 76 -2.29 -0.66 -8.62
C ALA A 76 -3.39 -0.18 -9.56
N HIS A 77 -4.16 -1.15 -10.07
CA HIS A 77 -5.34 -0.91 -10.90
C HIS A 77 -6.54 -1.61 -10.27
N MET A 78 -7.64 -0.88 -10.12
CA MET A 78 -8.91 -1.44 -9.67
C MET A 78 -9.78 -1.80 -10.87
N THR A 79 -10.21 -3.07 -10.92
CA THR A 79 -11.14 -3.57 -11.92
C THR A 79 -12.53 -3.72 -11.32
N PHE A 80 -13.50 -3.01 -11.84
CA PHE A 80 -14.90 -3.05 -11.43
C PHE A 80 -15.69 -4.11 -12.17
N ASN A 81 -16.98 -4.28 -11.83
CA ASN A 81 -17.90 -5.11 -12.57
C ASN A 81 -18.18 -4.49 -13.97
N GLU A 82 -18.88 -5.24 -14.82
CA GLU A 82 -19.15 -4.85 -16.21
C GLU A 82 -19.89 -3.52 -16.31
N ASP A 83 -20.94 -3.32 -15.49
CA ASP A 83 -21.77 -2.10 -15.52
C ASP A 83 -20.93 -0.84 -15.21
N ARG A 84 -20.05 -0.89 -14.22
CA ARG A 84 -19.19 0.23 -13.84
C ARG A 84 -18.05 0.44 -14.84
N THR A 85 -17.53 -0.63 -15.40
CA THR A 85 -16.49 -0.57 -16.45
C THR A 85 -17.06 0.04 -17.73
N GLU A 86 -18.28 -0.32 -18.14
CA GLU A 86 -18.98 0.29 -19.28
C GLU A 86 -19.32 1.77 -19.04
N ALA A 87 -19.55 2.16 -17.80
CA ALA A 87 -19.69 3.56 -17.39
C ALA A 87 -18.37 4.34 -17.43
N GLY A 88 -17.25 3.68 -17.76
CA GLY A 88 -15.93 4.30 -17.87
C GLY A 88 -15.18 4.43 -16.53
N GLU A 89 -15.63 3.73 -15.49
CA GLU A 89 -14.92 3.71 -14.20
C GLU A 89 -13.66 2.83 -14.32
N SER A 90 -12.51 3.42 -13.99
CA SER A 90 -11.21 2.75 -13.98
C SER A 90 -10.36 3.35 -12.88
N GLY A 91 -9.81 2.52 -12.02
CA GLY A 91 -9.14 2.92 -10.81
C GLY A 91 -7.63 2.76 -10.84
N ASP A 92 -6.91 3.74 -11.38
CA ASP A 92 -5.45 3.75 -11.35
C ASP A 92 -4.90 4.47 -10.12
N TYR A 93 -3.97 3.81 -9.44
CA TYR A 93 -3.11 4.40 -8.42
C TYR A 93 -1.66 4.37 -8.90
N LYS A 94 -0.99 5.52 -8.87
CA LYS A 94 0.36 5.70 -9.40
C LYS A 94 1.30 6.22 -8.32
N ILE A 95 2.55 5.76 -8.36
CA ILE A 95 3.59 6.23 -7.43
C ILE A 95 3.77 7.74 -7.54
N GLY A 96 3.64 8.44 -6.41
CA GLY A 96 3.87 9.86 -6.30
C GLY A 96 2.93 10.76 -7.07
N VAL A 97 1.76 10.27 -7.47
CA VAL A 97 0.72 11.04 -8.17
C VAL A 97 -0.49 11.16 -7.27
N LYS A 98 -0.83 12.38 -6.90
CA LYS A 98 -1.92 12.69 -5.97
C LYS A 98 -3.32 12.59 -6.59
N GLU A 99 -3.42 12.72 -7.90
CA GLU A 99 -4.65 12.55 -8.63
C GLU A 99 -4.97 11.05 -8.74
N THR A 100 -5.95 10.60 -7.98
CA THR A 100 -6.49 9.24 -8.05
C THR A 100 -7.88 9.27 -8.69
N PHE A 101 -8.42 8.11 -9.01
CA PHE A 101 -9.77 8.08 -9.56
C PHE A 101 -10.84 8.52 -8.53
N GLU A 102 -10.57 8.37 -7.24
CA GLU A 102 -11.50 8.75 -6.18
C GLU A 102 -11.42 10.24 -5.82
N SER A 103 -10.21 10.79 -5.79
CA SER A 103 -9.96 12.13 -5.26
C SER A 103 -8.55 12.62 -5.57
N VAL A 104 -8.27 13.86 -5.19
CA VAL A 104 -6.91 14.38 -5.06
C VAL A 104 -6.43 14.14 -3.63
N TYR A 105 -5.36 13.34 -3.46
CA TYR A 105 -4.81 13.00 -2.17
C TYR A 105 -3.33 13.42 -2.04
N GLU A 106 -3.12 14.62 -1.50
CA GLU A 106 -1.81 15.27 -1.40
C GLU A 106 -0.71 14.44 -0.70
N PRO A 107 -0.99 13.60 0.32
CA PRO A 107 0.05 12.82 0.97
C PRO A 107 0.81 11.88 0.02
N ILE A 108 0.20 11.40 -1.07
CA ILE A 108 0.88 10.54 -2.06
C ILE A 108 2.03 11.32 -2.75
N GLU A 109 1.79 12.56 -3.19
CA GLU A 109 2.83 13.37 -3.83
C GLU A 109 3.89 13.81 -2.83
N ARG A 110 3.47 14.20 -1.62
CA ARG A 110 4.38 14.61 -0.55
C ARG A 110 5.30 13.48 -0.10
N ALA A 111 4.83 12.22 -0.09
CA ALA A 111 5.61 11.05 0.25
C ALA A 111 6.91 10.91 -0.58
N LEU A 112 6.93 11.39 -1.84
CA LEU A 112 8.14 11.36 -2.68
C LEU A 112 9.33 12.06 -2.04
N GLN A 113 9.10 13.18 -1.35
CA GLN A 113 10.17 13.96 -0.74
C GLN A 113 10.84 13.23 0.44
N HIS A 114 10.15 12.24 1.00
CA HIS A 114 10.57 11.45 2.16
C HIS A 114 10.90 10.00 1.81
N ALA A 115 10.80 9.63 0.52
CA ALA A 115 10.98 8.28 0.05
C ALA A 115 12.42 7.77 0.19
N LEU A 116 12.57 6.46 0.40
CA LEU A 116 13.87 5.79 0.50
C LEU A 116 14.41 5.34 -0.85
N GLY A 117 13.56 5.12 -1.86
CA GLY A 117 13.98 4.69 -3.20
C GLY A 117 14.58 3.28 -3.21
N LEU A 118 13.98 2.36 -2.46
CA LEU A 118 14.49 1.00 -2.28
C LEU A 118 14.20 0.12 -3.49
N LYS A 119 15.14 -0.76 -3.81
CA LYS A 119 15.00 -1.82 -4.83
C LYS A 119 14.65 -3.18 -4.23
N LYS A 120 14.77 -3.29 -2.92
CA LYS A 120 14.49 -4.50 -2.15
C LYS A 120 13.98 -4.15 -0.77
N ILE A 121 12.99 -4.93 -0.29
CA ILE A 121 12.49 -4.87 1.08
C ILE A 121 12.27 -6.27 1.66
N TYR A 122 12.17 -6.35 2.97
CA TYR A 122 11.77 -7.53 3.71
C TYR A 122 10.44 -7.26 4.39
N VAL A 123 9.47 -8.16 4.22
CA VAL A 123 8.13 -8.00 4.80
C VAL A 123 7.82 -9.18 5.70
N LEU A 124 7.55 -8.90 6.97
CA LEU A 124 7.08 -9.91 7.92
C LEU A 124 5.56 -10.04 7.77
N VAL A 125 5.10 -11.25 7.50
CA VAL A 125 3.70 -11.55 7.16
C VAL A 125 3.13 -12.70 7.98
N SER A 126 1.81 -12.72 8.11
CA SER A 126 1.05 -13.80 8.73
C SER A 126 -0.29 -14.01 8.01
N GLU A 127 -1.06 -15.00 8.42
CA GLU A 127 -2.41 -15.27 7.89
C GLU A 127 -3.38 -14.10 8.08
N THR A 128 -3.10 -13.15 8.99
CA THR A 128 -3.89 -11.93 9.17
C THR A 128 -3.46 -10.78 8.27
N THR A 129 -2.31 -10.89 7.59
CA THR A 129 -1.88 -9.91 6.59
C THR A 129 -2.81 -9.96 5.38
N ALA A 130 -3.57 -8.88 5.12
CA ALA A 130 -4.66 -8.92 4.15
C ALA A 130 -4.86 -7.58 3.40
N SER A 131 -5.53 -7.63 2.23
CA SER A 131 -6.10 -6.46 1.54
C SER A 131 -5.02 -5.40 1.22
N ALA A 132 -5.12 -4.16 1.75
CA ALA A 132 -4.16 -3.08 1.50
C ALA A 132 -2.71 -3.48 1.85
N SER A 133 -2.48 -4.37 2.84
CA SER A 133 -1.17 -4.96 3.12
C SER A 133 -0.65 -5.79 1.95
N GLU A 134 -1.52 -6.62 1.36
CA GLU A 134 -1.18 -7.43 0.20
C GLU A 134 -1.03 -6.58 -1.07
N MET A 135 -1.78 -5.48 -1.16
CA MET A 135 -1.63 -4.48 -2.23
C MET A 135 -0.23 -3.85 -2.20
N VAL A 136 0.34 -3.55 -1.03
CA VAL A 136 1.74 -3.06 -0.93
C VAL A 136 2.71 -4.10 -1.51
N ILE A 137 2.57 -5.35 -1.12
CA ILE A 137 3.43 -6.44 -1.59
C ILE A 137 3.32 -6.60 -3.10
N ASN A 138 2.08 -6.69 -3.60
CA ASN A 138 1.81 -6.91 -5.02
C ASN A 138 2.18 -5.70 -5.89
N GLY A 139 1.84 -4.50 -5.45
CA GLY A 139 2.15 -3.25 -6.16
C GLY A 139 3.65 -3.05 -6.34
N LEU A 140 4.44 -3.26 -5.28
CA LEU A 140 5.90 -3.16 -5.35
C LEU A 140 6.50 -4.24 -6.26
N ARG A 141 5.99 -5.47 -6.25
CA ARG A 141 6.40 -6.53 -7.20
C ARG A 141 6.05 -6.15 -8.65
N GLY A 142 4.93 -5.46 -8.86
CA GLY A 142 4.55 -4.91 -10.17
C GLY A 142 5.58 -3.93 -10.72
N LEU A 143 6.29 -3.21 -9.85
CA LEU A 143 7.35 -2.26 -10.15
C LEU A 143 8.76 -2.88 -10.22
N ASP A 144 8.87 -4.21 -10.20
CA ASP A 144 10.17 -4.92 -10.15
C ASP A 144 11.01 -4.62 -8.89
N ILE A 145 10.36 -4.20 -7.80
CA ILE A 145 11.01 -4.12 -6.49
C ILE A 145 11.00 -5.53 -5.87
N GLU A 146 12.16 -5.99 -5.43
CA GLU A 146 12.31 -7.29 -4.78
C GLU A 146 11.64 -7.27 -3.40
N VAL A 147 10.56 -8.04 -3.23
CA VAL A 147 9.83 -8.16 -1.97
C VAL A 147 10.03 -9.56 -1.40
N ASN A 148 10.83 -9.65 -0.33
CA ASN A 148 11.12 -10.88 0.39
C ASN A 148 10.13 -11.06 1.55
N LEU A 149 9.24 -12.05 1.45
CA LEU A 149 8.27 -12.38 2.49
C LEU A 149 8.89 -13.34 3.52
N ILE A 150 8.65 -13.06 4.78
CA ILE A 150 9.11 -13.88 5.91
C ILE A 150 7.91 -14.11 6.83
N GLY A 151 7.51 -15.37 7.00
CA GLY A 151 6.41 -15.74 7.88
C GLY A 151 5.48 -16.77 7.27
N MET A 152 4.19 -16.63 7.50
CA MET A 152 3.14 -17.53 7.00
C MET A 152 2.55 -16.97 5.69
N PRO A 153 1.84 -17.79 4.89
CA PRO A 153 1.05 -17.26 3.78
C PRO A 153 0.11 -16.15 4.24
N THR A 154 -0.11 -15.15 3.39
CA THR A 154 -1.06 -14.06 3.64
C THR A 154 -2.50 -14.51 3.40
N ASN A 155 -3.47 -13.66 3.66
CA ASN A 155 -4.89 -13.99 3.58
C ASN A 155 -5.39 -14.29 2.16
N GLY A 156 -4.80 -13.67 1.13
CA GLY A 156 -5.24 -13.80 -0.26
C GLY A 156 -6.42 -12.89 -0.64
N LYS A 157 -6.67 -11.81 0.13
CA LYS A 157 -7.78 -10.87 -0.14
C LYS A 157 -7.39 -9.87 -1.23
N ASN A 158 -7.63 -10.21 -2.48
CA ASN A 158 -7.37 -9.39 -3.68
C ASN A 158 -8.54 -8.50 -4.10
N VAL A 159 -9.52 -8.32 -3.22
CA VAL A 159 -10.73 -7.53 -3.47
C VAL A 159 -10.86 -6.37 -2.50
N GLY A 160 -11.52 -5.30 -2.96
CA GLY A 160 -11.88 -4.18 -2.12
C GLY A 160 -13.39 -4.02 -1.97
N MET A 161 -13.77 -3.24 -0.99
CA MET A 161 -15.16 -2.96 -0.62
C MET A 161 -15.36 -1.46 -0.50
N GLU A 162 -16.52 -0.99 -0.96
CA GLU A 162 -16.94 0.40 -0.80
C GLU A 162 -18.12 0.47 0.16
N GLY A 163 -18.09 1.47 1.08
CA GLY A 163 -19.18 1.70 2.02
C GLY A 163 -20.39 2.31 1.33
N VAL A 164 -21.54 1.66 1.45
CA VAL A 164 -22.82 2.16 0.91
C VAL A 164 -23.83 2.31 2.02
N VAL A 165 -24.32 3.53 2.23
CA VAL A 165 -25.41 3.79 3.18
C VAL A 165 -26.75 3.57 2.50
N ARG A 166 -27.63 2.83 3.15
CA ARG A 166 -29.04 2.64 2.75
C ARG A 166 -29.95 2.89 3.93
N SER A 167 -30.91 3.77 3.73
CA SER A 167 -31.93 4.08 4.74
C SER A 167 -33.19 3.24 4.49
N PHE A 168 -33.69 2.61 5.55
CA PHE A 168 -34.95 1.89 5.53
C PHE A 168 -35.77 2.21 6.82
N HIS A 169 -36.91 2.78 6.66
CA HIS A 169 -37.70 3.38 7.75
C HIS A 169 -36.88 4.44 8.52
N ASN A 170 -36.63 4.21 9.81
CA ASN A 170 -35.88 5.10 10.69
C ASN A 170 -34.46 4.60 11.00
N TYR A 171 -33.95 3.67 10.18
CA TYR A 171 -32.60 3.06 10.35
C TYR A 171 -31.72 3.28 9.13
N ASP A 172 -30.48 3.62 9.38
CA ASP A 172 -29.43 3.65 8.36
C ASP A 172 -28.58 2.38 8.48
N PHE A 173 -28.37 1.72 7.34
CA PHE A 173 -27.54 0.53 7.22
C PHE A 173 -26.29 0.91 6.44
N LEU A 174 -25.13 0.62 7.01
CA LEU A 174 -23.85 0.71 6.30
C LEU A 174 -23.50 -0.68 5.79
N LEU A 175 -23.43 -0.81 4.47
CA LEU A 175 -23.09 -2.05 3.77
C LEU A 175 -21.71 -1.90 3.15
N PHE A 176 -20.92 -2.98 3.14
CA PHE A 176 -19.62 -3.05 2.49
C PHE A 176 -19.60 -4.19 1.46
N PRO A 177 -20.24 -4.01 0.29
CA PRO A 177 -20.16 -4.99 -0.78
C PRO A 177 -18.74 -5.06 -1.34
N VAL A 178 -18.32 -6.24 -1.80
CA VAL A 178 -17.15 -6.38 -2.66
C VAL A 178 -17.43 -5.65 -3.96
N SER A 179 -16.62 -4.66 -4.30
CA SER A 179 -16.88 -3.72 -5.40
C SER A 179 -15.85 -3.81 -6.52
N PHE A 180 -14.62 -4.24 -6.23
CA PHE A 180 -13.54 -4.29 -7.20
C PHE A 180 -12.50 -5.35 -6.87
N TYR A 181 -11.72 -5.74 -7.89
CA TYR A 181 -10.46 -6.45 -7.75
C TYR A 181 -9.29 -5.48 -7.83
N ILE A 182 -8.15 -5.85 -7.21
CA ILE A 182 -6.92 -5.07 -7.28
C ILE A 182 -5.85 -5.91 -7.98
N GLU A 183 -5.25 -5.35 -9.02
CA GLU A 183 -4.11 -5.92 -9.74
C GLU A 183 -2.93 -4.94 -9.79
N ASN A 184 -1.73 -5.44 -9.98
CA ASN A 184 -0.53 -4.62 -10.11
C ASN A 184 -0.29 -4.19 -11.57
N ALA A 185 0.80 -3.44 -11.81
CA ALA A 185 1.19 -2.95 -13.13
C ALA A 185 1.38 -4.06 -14.21
N LYS A 186 1.49 -5.32 -13.81
CA LYS A 186 1.63 -6.48 -14.71
C LYS A 186 0.33 -7.26 -14.88
N GLY A 187 -0.79 -6.75 -14.36
CA GLY A 187 -2.09 -7.41 -14.36
C GLY A 187 -2.18 -8.61 -13.39
N PHE A 188 -1.22 -8.74 -12.47
CA PHE A 188 -1.23 -9.83 -11.49
C PHE A 188 -2.13 -9.47 -10.30
N ARG A 189 -3.05 -10.36 -9.96
CA ARG A 189 -4.03 -10.21 -8.87
C ARG A 189 -4.21 -11.43 -7.98
N ASP A 190 -3.40 -12.46 -8.18
CA ASP A 190 -3.42 -13.63 -7.30
C ASP A 190 -2.48 -13.36 -6.10
N TYR A 191 -3.06 -13.27 -4.90
CA TYR A 191 -2.34 -12.97 -3.66
C TYR A 191 -2.03 -14.25 -2.85
N SER A 192 -2.56 -15.40 -3.27
CA SER A 192 -2.36 -16.69 -2.60
C SER A 192 -1.05 -17.37 -2.99
#